data_b6b4590862d1a494ba448d13d340f7aa
#
_entry.id   b6b4590862d1a494ba448d13d340f7aa
#
_cell.length_a   1.000
_cell.length_b   1.000
_cell.length_c   1.000
_cell.angle_alpha   90.00
_cell.angle_beta   90.00
_cell.angle_gamma   90.00
#
_symmetry.space_group_name_H-M   'P 1'
#
loop_
_entity.id
_entity.type
_entity.pdbx_description
1 polymer ?
#
loop_
_entity_poly.entity_id
_entity_poly.type
_entity_poly.pdbx_seq_one_letter_code
_entity_poly.pdbx_strand_id
1 'polypeptide(L)'
;THYCDLTGEVYWMRRMIEEYSSMAKDSGAKIVHTCGFDSIPSDLGTYFLQQAMMERFGVPANHVKYRSVAFKGGFSGGTADSMMAMMENAERDPVVLEIGKDPYALNFTSRGPDSNDLDTAFYDEDFDAWIAPFIMAQINTRVVRRTNELLGFKYGKDFRYDEGMLISKGPSGFIGANIAAMGMKASTGLSGFKPTRKLLQKLLPKPGEGPSEE
;
A
#
# COMPACT_ATOMS: atom_id res chain seq x y z
N THR A 1 -0.91 -8.26 26.98
CA THR A 1 -1.00 -6.93 26.35
C THR A 1 -1.25 -7.09 24.87
N HIS A 2 -2.15 -6.30 24.31
CA HIS A 2 -2.37 -6.20 22.88
C HIS A 2 -1.54 -5.06 22.31
N TYR A 3 -1.26 -5.10 21.01
CA TYR A 3 -0.44 -4.11 20.31
C TYR A 3 -1.11 -3.71 18.99
N CYS A 4 -1.07 -2.42 18.66
CA CYS A 4 -1.41 -1.93 17.34
C CYS A 4 -0.49 -0.75 16.96
N ASP A 5 -0.26 -0.57 15.67
CA ASP A 5 0.57 0.50 15.12
C ASP A 5 0.01 1.07 13.81
N LEU A 6 0.71 2.07 13.26
CA LEU A 6 0.42 2.75 12.00
C LEU A 6 1.50 2.47 10.94
N THR A 7 2.36 1.46 11.14
CA THR A 7 3.51 1.27 10.27
C THR A 7 3.10 1.00 8.82
N GLY A 8 3.85 1.57 7.88
CA GLY A 8 3.80 1.24 6.45
C GLY A 8 5.01 0.41 5.98
N GLU A 9 5.84 -0.06 6.89
CA GLU A 9 7.10 -0.73 6.58
C GLU A 9 6.89 -2.24 6.42
N VAL A 10 6.54 -2.68 5.20
CA VAL A 10 6.21 -4.08 4.86
C VAL A 10 7.29 -5.07 5.32
N TYR A 11 8.58 -4.74 5.12
CA TYR A 11 9.69 -5.59 5.54
C TYR A 11 9.75 -5.80 7.05
N TRP A 12 9.44 -4.75 7.82
CA TRP A 12 9.41 -4.82 9.28
C TRP A 12 8.21 -5.65 9.75
N MET A 13 7.03 -5.40 9.20
CA MET A 13 5.83 -6.20 9.49
C MET A 13 6.07 -7.69 9.23
N ARG A 14 6.68 -8.02 8.09
CA ARG A 14 7.01 -9.41 7.76
C ARG A 14 7.90 -10.04 8.83
N ARG A 15 8.97 -9.36 9.23
CA ARG A 15 9.88 -9.84 10.29
C ARG A 15 9.15 -10.02 11.62
N MET A 16 8.31 -9.08 12.03
CA MET A 16 7.53 -9.17 13.27
C MET A 16 6.55 -10.35 13.25
N ILE A 17 5.90 -10.59 12.12
CA ILE A 17 5.03 -11.75 11.95
C ILE A 17 5.83 -13.06 12.05
N GLU A 18 6.96 -13.16 11.36
CA GLU A 18 7.82 -14.36 11.38
C GLU A 18 8.35 -14.65 12.79
N GLU A 19 8.79 -13.62 13.52
CA GLU A 19 9.42 -13.78 14.82
C GLU A 19 8.41 -13.99 15.96
N TYR A 20 7.28 -13.25 15.95
CA TYR A 20 6.39 -13.18 17.12
C TYR A 20 5.03 -13.87 16.97
N SER A 21 4.67 -14.39 15.80
CA SER A 21 3.34 -15.00 15.60
C SER A 21 3.05 -16.17 16.53
N SER A 22 4.03 -17.06 16.80
CA SER A 22 3.85 -18.18 17.72
C SER A 22 3.63 -17.68 19.14
N MET A 23 4.50 -16.80 19.63
CA MET A 23 4.42 -16.23 20.97
C MET A 23 3.09 -15.46 21.18
N ALA A 24 2.64 -14.74 20.15
CA ALA A 24 1.35 -14.04 20.21
C ALA A 24 0.17 -15.00 20.34
N LYS A 25 0.18 -16.10 19.58
CA LYS A 25 -0.84 -17.16 19.67
C LYS A 25 -0.84 -17.81 21.05
N ASP A 26 0.32 -18.17 21.58
CA ASP A 26 0.48 -18.87 22.87
C ASP A 26 0.03 -17.98 24.03
N SER A 27 0.30 -16.68 23.97
CA SER A 27 -0.09 -15.72 25.00
C SER A 27 -1.50 -15.12 24.83
N GLY A 28 -2.17 -15.39 23.70
CA GLY A 28 -3.44 -14.77 23.33
C GLY A 28 -3.32 -13.27 22.99
N ALA A 29 -2.10 -12.77 22.80
CA ALA A 29 -1.88 -11.37 22.38
C ALA A 29 -2.38 -11.14 20.95
N LYS A 30 -3.02 -10.00 20.73
CA LYS A 30 -3.39 -9.54 19.40
C LYS A 30 -2.40 -8.47 18.98
N ILE A 31 -1.72 -8.70 17.84
CA ILE A 31 -0.78 -7.76 17.22
C ILE A 31 -1.36 -7.40 15.86
N VAL A 32 -1.66 -6.12 15.66
CA VAL A 32 -2.31 -5.62 14.44
C VAL A 32 -1.51 -4.43 13.92
N HIS A 33 -0.93 -4.60 12.76
CA HIS A 33 -0.19 -3.55 12.04
C HIS A 33 -1.12 -2.71 11.15
N THR A 34 -0.63 -1.57 10.69
CA THR A 34 -1.30 -0.70 9.69
C THR A 34 -2.70 -0.24 10.08
N CYS A 35 -2.94 0.06 11.38
CA CYS A 35 -4.22 0.53 11.89
C CYS A 35 -4.47 2.02 11.59
N GLY A 36 -3.73 2.64 10.68
CA GLY A 36 -3.85 4.03 10.29
C GLY A 36 -4.79 4.27 9.11
N PHE A 37 -5.13 5.54 8.90
CA PHE A 37 -5.94 5.99 7.76
C PHE A 37 -5.35 5.56 6.41
N ASP A 38 -4.05 5.44 6.30
CA ASP A 38 -3.36 5.09 5.06
C ASP A 38 -3.76 3.72 4.50
N SER A 39 -4.10 2.74 5.36
CA SER A 39 -4.42 1.36 4.96
C SER A 39 -5.84 0.93 5.30
N ILE A 40 -6.44 1.51 6.34
CA ILE A 40 -7.79 1.12 6.82
C ILE A 40 -8.88 1.27 5.73
N PRO A 41 -8.96 2.35 4.94
CA PRO A 41 -9.95 2.45 3.87
C PRO A 41 -9.81 1.35 2.82
N SER A 42 -8.59 0.97 2.48
CA SER A 42 -8.30 -0.08 1.51
C SER A 42 -8.70 -1.46 2.04
N ASP A 43 -8.28 -1.80 3.24
CA ASP A 43 -8.48 -3.12 3.83
C ASP A 43 -9.92 -3.33 4.30
N LEU A 44 -10.42 -2.48 5.21
CA LEU A 44 -11.79 -2.60 5.70
C LEU A 44 -12.82 -2.23 4.63
N GLY A 45 -12.50 -1.33 3.70
CA GLY A 45 -13.35 -1.04 2.54
C GLY A 45 -13.51 -2.27 1.65
N THR A 46 -12.44 -2.99 1.38
CA THR A 46 -12.49 -4.27 0.66
C THR A 46 -13.28 -5.32 1.43
N TYR A 47 -13.04 -5.46 2.73
CA TYR A 47 -13.80 -6.39 3.58
C TYR A 47 -15.29 -6.09 3.54
N PHE A 48 -15.68 -4.83 3.72
CA PHE A 48 -17.08 -4.39 3.66
C PHE A 48 -17.71 -4.69 2.30
N LEU A 49 -17.00 -4.38 1.20
CA LEU A 49 -17.45 -4.70 -0.15
C LEU A 49 -17.68 -6.21 -0.34
N GLN A 50 -16.75 -7.03 0.12
CA GLN A 50 -16.87 -8.49 0.02
C GLN A 50 -18.05 -9.04 0.84
N GLN A 51 -18.34 -8.48 2.02
CA GLN A 51 -19.53 -8.83 2.78
C GLN A 51 -20.81 -8.48 2.01
N ALA A 52 -20.88 -7.27 1.46
CA ALA A 52 -22.03 -6.84 0.66
C ALA A 52 -22.22 -7.69 -0.61
N MET A 53 -21.15 -8.12 -1.25
CA MET A 53 -21.19 -9.05 -2.40
C MET A 53 -21.77 -10.41 -2.00
N MET A 54 -21.28 -10.96 -0.88
CA MET A 54 -21.80 -12.24 -0.36
C MET A 54 -23.27 -12.16 0.03
N GLU A 55 -23.68 -11.09 0.71
CA GLU A 55 -25.08 -10.89 1.11
C GLU A 55 -26.01 -10.73 -0.09
N ARG A 56 -25.58 -9.98 -1.10
CA ARG A 56 -26.44 -9.62 -2.24
C ARG A 56 -26.43 -10.65 -3.36
N PHE A 57 -25.27 -11.28 -3.61
CA PHE A 57 -25.05 -12.13 -4.79
C PHE A 57 -24.64 -13.57 -4.43
N GLY A 58 -24.35 -13.88 -3.17
CA GLY A 58 -23.92 -15.20 -2.71
C GLY A 58 -22.49 -15.60 -3.13
N VAL A 59 -21.75 -14.67 -3.76
CA VAL A 59 -20.36 -14.89 -4.21
C VAL A 59 -19.51 -13.66 -3.91
N PRO A 60 -18.20 -13.82 -3.60
CA PRO A 60 -17.30 -12.70 -3.44
C PRO A 60 -16.95 -12.09 -4.80
N ALA A 61 -16.54 -10.83 -4.81
CA ALA A 61 -15.88 -10.24 -5.97
C ALA A 61 -14.48 -10.85 -6.15
N ASN A 62 -14.19 -11.35 -7.33
CA ASN A 62 -12.87 -11.92 -7.66
C ASN A 62 -11.81 -10.86 -7.98
N HIS A 63 -12.24 -9.62 -8.28
CA HIS A 63 -11.36 -8.49 -8.52
C HIS A 63 -11.96 -7.23 -7.89
N VAL A 64 -11.18 -6.57 -7.03
CA VAL A 64 -11.52 -5.28 -6.44
C VAL A 64 -10.49 -4.25 -6.89
N LYS A 65 -10.99 -3.17 -7.48
CA LYS A 65 -10.20 -2.02 -7.95
C LYS A 65 -10.44 -0.84 -7.02
N TYR A 66 -9.44 -0.49 -6.22
CA TYR A 66 -9.49 0.74 -5.43
C TYR A 66 -9.02 1.93 -6.27
N ARG A 67 -9.82 2.99 -6.30
CA ARG A 67 -9.47 4.23 -7.03
C ARG A 67 -9.62 5.44 -6.11
N SER A 68 -8.49 6.06 -5.77
CA SER A 68 -8.49 7.32 -5.05
C SER A 68 -8.91 8.44 -5.99
N VAL A 69 -10.08 9.04 -5.74
CA VAL A 69 -10.68 10.07 -6.62
C VAL A 69 -10.32 11.49 -6.19
N ALA A 70 -9.94 11.68 -4.93
CA ALA A 70 -9.54 12.96 -4.40
C ALA A 70 -8.55 12.76 -3.24
N PHE A 71 -7.53 13.58 -3.22
CA PHE A 71 -6.58 13.62 -2.13
C PHE A 71 -6.36 15.09 -1.75
N LYS A 72 -6.60 15.43 -0.49
CA LYS A 72 -6.33 16.78 0.04
C LYS A 72 -5.35 16.65 1.21
N GLY A 73 -4.28 17.41 1.16
CA GLY A 73 -3.21 17.39 2.16
C GLY A 73 -1.88 16.96 1.57
N GLY A 74 -0.88 16.83 2.43
CA GLY A 74 0.49 16.42 2.09
C GLY A 74 0.95 15.25 2.94
N PHE A 75 2.18 14.83 2.74
CA PHE A 75 2.81 13.85 3.62
C PHE A 75 3.05 14.45 5.00
N SER A 76 2.79 13.66 6.05
CA SER A 76 3.26 13.98 7.38
C SER A 76 4.77 13.78 7.50
N GLY A 77 5.41 14.46 8.44
CA GLY A 77 6.83 14.24 8.71
C GLY A 77 7.14 12.80 9.07
N GLY A 78 6.24 12.08 9.76
CA GLY A 78 6.38 10.66 10.03
C GLY A 78 6.38 9.79 8.78
N THR A 79 5.52 10.06 7.80
CA THR A 79 5.52 9.37 6.51
C THR A 79 6.82 9.59 5.75
N ALA A 80 7.30 10.84 5.73
CA ALA A 80 8.56 11.20 5.08
C ALA A 80 9.75 10.48 5.74
N ASP A 81 9.79 10.42 7.06
CA ASP A 81 10.84 9.76 7.85
C ASP A 81 10.85 8.24 7.62
N SER A 82 9.68 7.58 7.65
CA SER A 82 9.55 6.15 7.34
C SER A 82 10.01 5.82 5.92
N MET A 83 9.71 6.65 4.93
CA MET A 83 10.20 6.44 3.56
C MET A 83 11.73 6.53 3.50
N MET A 84 12.32 7.49 4.19
CA MET A 84 13.80 7.64 4.24
C MET A 84 14.46 6.48 4.97
N ALA A 85 13.91 6.05 6.11
CA ALA A 85 14.40 4.90 6.87
C ALA A 85 14.34 3.60 6.04
N MET A 86 13.26 3.40 5.30
CA MET A 86 13.12 2.25 4.40
C MET A 86 14.23 2.23 3.33
N MET A 87 14.56 3.38 2.74
CA MET A 87 15.62 3.48 1.73
C MET A 87 17.01 3.25 2.32
N GLU A 88 17.27 3.75 3.53
CA GLU A 88 18.53 3.50 4.23
C GLU A 88 18.68 2.02 4.60
N ASN A 89 17.60 1.39 5.04
CA ASN A 89 17.59 -0.04 5.33
C ASN A 89 17.79 -0.88 4.06
N ALA A 90 17.17 -0.48 2.95
CA ALA A 90 17.34 -1.14 1.65
C ALA A 90 18.80 -1.08 1.11
N GLU A 91 19.55 -0.03 1.44
CA GLU A 91 20.98 0.04 1.10
C GLU A 91 21.84 -0.90 1.94
N ARG A 92 21.45 -1.14 3.20
CA ARG A 92 22.20 -2.00 4.14
C ARG A 92 21.86 -3.47 3.98
N ASP A 93 20.62 -3.75 3.60
CA ASP A 93 20.10 -5.12 3.51
C ASP A 93 19.26 -5.28 2.21
N PRO A 94 19.82 -5.94 1.17
CA PRO A 94 19.12 -6.18 -0.09
C PRO A 94 17.78 -6.93 0.07
N VAL A 95 17.60 -7.72 1.13
CA VAL A 95 16.35 -8.44 1.43
C VAL A 95 15.19 -7.48 1.63
N VAL A 96 15.46 -6.27 2.14
CA VAL A 96 14.41 -5.22 2.28
C VAL A 96 13.82 -4.85 0.93
N LEU A 97 14.66 -4.74 -0.12
CA LEU A 97 14.20 -4.46 -1.49
C LEU A 97 13.40 -5.63 -2.10
N GLU A 98 13.84 -6.85 -1.85
CA GLU A 98 13.16 -8.06 -2.33
C GLU A 98 11.76 -8.16 -1.69
N ILE A 99 11.66 -7.98 -0.39
CA ILE A 99 10.39 -7.96 0.33
C ILE A 99 9.48 -6.83 -0.19
N GLY A 100 10.03 -5.63 -0.37
CA GLY A 100 9.25 -4.48 -0.88
C GLY A 100 8.67 -4.70 -2.28
N LYS A 101 9.37 -5.44 -3.15
CA LYS A 101 8.93 -5.78 -4.51
C LYS A 101 7.96 -6.96 -4.55
N ASP A 102 7.93 -7.78 -3.53
CA ASP A 102 7.04 -8.94 -3.48
C ASP A 102 5.57 -8.52 -3.26
N PRO A 103 4.66 -8.75 -4.22
CA PRO A 103 3.24 -8.42 -4.06
C PRO A 103 2.54 -9.22 -2.96
N TYR A 104 3.14 -10.33 -2.51
CA TYR A 104 2.63 -11.21 -1.46
C TYR A 104 3.58 -11.28 -0.25
N ALA A 105 4.33 -10.21 0.00
CA ALA A 105 5.33 -10.16 1.07
C ALA A 105 4.78 -10.49 2.46
N LEU A 106 3.50 -10.23 2.73
CA LEU A 106 2.85 -10.51 4.01
C LEU A 106 2.06 -11.82 4.03
N ASN A 107 2.03 -12.57 2.91
CA ASN A 107 1.39 -13.89 2.83
C ASN A 107 2.41 -15.01 3.11
N PHE A 108 2.00 -16.02 3.88
CA PHE A 108 2.89 -17.10 4.32
C PHE A 108 2.44 -18.50 3.85
N THR A 109 1.19 -18.65 3.40
CA THR A 109 0.64 -19.97 3.04
C THR A 109 0.34 -20.10 1.55
N SER A 110 -0.03 -19.02 0.87
CA SER A 110 -0.39 -19.05 -0.55
C SER A 110 -0.13 -17.72 -1.25
N ARG A 111 0.17 -17.81 -2.52
CA ARG A 111 0.28 -16.67 -3.44
C ARG A 111 -0.91 -16.70 -4.39
N GLY A 112 -1.51 -15.57 -4.63
CA GLY A 112 -2.58 -15.40 -5.61
C GLY A 112 -2.06 -14.98 -7.00
N PRO A 113 -2.96 -14.55 -7.91
CA PRO A 113 -2.64 -14.25 -9.30
C PRO A 113 -2.07 -12.84 -9.53
N ASP A 114 -2.04 -11.97 -8.52
CA ASP A 114 -1.56 -10.60 -8.71
C ASP A 114 -0.06 -10.56 -8.98
N SER A 115 0.31 -9.69 -9.91
CA SER A 115 1.68 -9.30 -10.19
C SER A 115 2.07 -8.02 -9.42
N ASN A 116 3.00 -7.26 -9.95
CA ASN A 116 3.44 -6.00 -9.37
C ASN A 116 2.30 -4.96 -9.33
N ASP A 117 2.44 -3.99 -8.42
CA ASP A 117 1.55 -2.84 -8.35
C ASP A 117 1.64 -2.01 -9.64
N LEU A 118 0.62 -1.18 -9.86
CA LEU A 118 0.58 -0.27 -11.00
C LEU A 118 1.77 0.72 -10.93
N ASP A 119 2.57 0.77 -11.97
CA ASP A 119 3.75 1.63 -12.08
C ASP A 119 3.73 2.58 -13.29
N THR A 120 2.73 2.46 -14.13
CA THR A 120 2.48 3.27 -15.33
C THR A 120 1.06 3.78 -15.36
N ALA A 121 0.85 4.88 -16.09
CA ALA A 121 -0.50 5.37 -16.37
C ALA A 121 -1.19 4.45 -17.40
N PHE A 122 -2.48 4.21 -17.22
CA PHE A 122 -3.32 3.47 -18.16
C PHE A 122 -4.76 3.99 -18.15
N TYR A 123 -5.51 3.69 -19.20
CA TYR A 123 -6.93 3.98 -19.26
C TYR A 123 -7.72 2.79 -18.70
N ASP A 124 -8.58 3.04 -17.72
CA ASP A 124 -9.45 2.02 -17.13
C ASP A 124 -10.87 2.19 -17.70
N GLU A 125 -11.31 1.24 -18.50
CA GLU A 125 -12.61 1.26 -19.15
C GLU A 125 -13.77 1.20 -18.14
N ASP A 126 -13.59 0.52 -17.02
CA ASP A 126 -14.64 0.41 -15.98
C ASP A 126 -14.92 1.77 -15.31
N PHE A 127 -13.92 2.64 -15.25
CA PHE A 127 -14.05 4.00 -14.69
C PHE A 127 -14.17 5.09 -15.76
N ASP A 128 -14.02 4.74 -17.04
CA ASP A 128 -13.97 5.70 -18.17
C ASP A 128 -12.99 6.84 -17.90
N ALA A 129 -11.79 6.50 -17.38
CA ALA A 129 -10.80 7.48 -16.91
C ALA A 129 -9.36 6.97 -16.99
N TRP A 130 -8.42 7.91 -17.03
CA TRP A 130 -6.99 7.63 -16.87
C TRP A 130 -6.66 7.43 -15.39
N ILE A 131 -5.91 6.37 -15.13
CA ILE A 131 -5.44 5.99 -13.80
C ILE A 131 -3.94 6.20 -13.74
N ALA A 132 -3.48 6.81 -12.67
CA ALA A 132 -2.08 6.91 -12.31
C ALA A 132 -1.74 5.94 -11.17
N PRO A 133 -0.47 5.53 -11.03
CA PRO A 133 -0.01 4.80 -9.85
C PRO A 133 -0.33 5.52 -8.55
N PHE A 134 -0.58 4.76 -7.50
CA PHE A 134 -0.86 5.28 -6.16
C PHE A 134 0.24 4.83 -5.19
N ILE A 135 0.86 5.79 -4.50
CA ILE A 135 2.04 5.52 -3.68
C ILE A 135 1.76 4.52 -2.54
N MET A 136 0.55 4.56 -1.97
CA MET A 136 0.16 3.65 -0.89
C MET A 136 -0.13 2.23 -1.35
N ALA A 137 -0.26 1.99 -2.65
CA ALA A 137 -0.50 0.66 -3.22
C ALA A 137 0.56 -0.36 -2.78
N GLN A 138 1.83 0.07 -2.65
CA GLN A 138 2.95 -0.78 -2.23
C GLN A 138 2.79 -1.35 -0.80
N ILE A 139 1.94 -0.75 0.00
CA ILE A 139 1.63 -1.19 1.36
C ILE A 139 0.26 -1.85 1.36
N ASN A 140 -0.76 -1.12 0.91
CA ASN A 140 -2.17 -1.50 1.04
C ASN A 140 -2.50 -2.82 0.34
N THR A 141 -1.94 -3.06 -0.86
CA THR A 141 -2.19 -4.29 -1.60
C THR A 141 -1.70 -5.53 -0.84
N ARG A 142 -0.56 -5.42 -0.11
CA ARG A 142 -0.04 -6.50 0.75
C ARG A 142 -0.94 -6.73 1.95
N VAL A 143 -1.46 -5.65 2.55
CA VAL A 143 -2.37 -5.71 3.70
C VAL A 143 -3.68 -6.41 3.30
N VAL A 144 -4.32 -5.98 2.22
CA VAL A 144 -5.58 -6.58 1.72
C VAL A 144 -5.39 -8.07 1.37
N ARG A 145 -4.28 -8.43 0.72
CA ARG A 145 -3.97 -9.83 0.40
C ARG A 145 -3.71 -10.65 1.68
N ARG A 146 -3.03 -10.06 2.66
CA ARG A 146 -2.84 -10.67 3.99
C ARG A 146 -4.17 -10.91 4.69
N THR A 147 -5.08 -9.95 4.67
CA THR A 147 -6.43 -10.09 5.23
C THR A 147 -7.19 -11.25 4.59
N ASN A 148 -7.14 -11.39 3.26
CA ASN A 148 -7.74 -12.54 2.58
C ASN A 148 -7.16 -13.88 3.08
N GLU A 149 -5.83 -13.97 3.25
CA GLU A 149 -5.18 -15.16 3.80
C GLU A 149 -5.63 -15.45 5.23
N LEU A 150 -5.65 -14.45 6.11
CA LEU A 150 -6.08 -14.58 7.51
C LEU A 150 -7.56 -14.99 7.64
N LEU A 151 -8.39 -14.61 6.69
CA LEU A 151 -9.79 -15.01 6.60
C LEU A 151 -9.98 -16.41 5.97
N GLY A 152 -8.89 -17.15 5.71
CA GLY A 152 -8.96 -18.45 5.05
C GLY A 152 -9.38 -18.37 3.58
N PHE A 153 -8.97 -17.31 2.90
CA PHE A 153 -9.27 -17.03 1.49
C PHE A 153 -10.76 -16.88 1.17
N LYS A 154 -11.50 -16.20 2.06
CA LYS A 154 -12.93 -15.93 1.85
C LYS A 154 -13.23 -15.10 0.61
N TYR A 155 -12.27 -14.29 0.13
CA TYR A 155 -12.41 -13.55 -1.14
C TYR A 155 -12.09 -14.42 -2.38
N GLY A 156 -11.60 -15.66 -2.16
CA GLY A 156 -11.11 -16.58 -3.17
C GLY A 156 -9.58 -16.63 -3.22
N LYS A 157 -9.04 -17.78 -3.69
CA LYS A 157 -7.59 -17.91 -3.93
C LYS A 157 -7.14 -17.15 -5.16
N ASP A 158 -8.05 -16.96 -6.12
CA ASP A 158 -7.82 -16.20 -7.36
C ASP A 158 -8.21 -14.72 -7.23
N PHE A 159 -8.41 -14.24 -6.00
CA PHE A 159 -8.75 -12.85 -5.71
C PHE A 159 -7.64 -11.92 -6.18
N ARG A 160 -8.06 -10.86 -6.90
CA ARG A 160 -7.20 -9.77 -7.39
C ARG A 160 -7.53 -8.46 -6.72
N TYR A 161 -6.49 -7.70 -6.45
CA TYR A 161 -6.63 -6.38 -5.86
C TYR A 161 -5.58 -5.42 -6.41
N ASP A 162 -6.00 -4.26 -6.87
CA ASP A 162 -5.11 -3.19 -7.30
C ASP A 162 -5.59 -1.81 -6.84
N GLU A 163 -4.65 -0.89 -6.70
CA GLU A 163 -4.90 0.51 -6.32
C GLU A 163 -4.32 1.48 -7.34
N GLY A 164 -5.05 2.57 -7.59
CA GLY A 164 -4.61 3.65 -8.45
C GLY A 164 -5.29 4.97 -8.12
N MET A 165 -4.73 6.07 -8.61
CA MET A 165 -5.35 7.38 -8.57
C MET A 165 -6.17 7.59 -9.83
N LEU A 166 -7.45 7.89 -9.68
CA LEU A 166 -8.33 8.30 -10.79
C LEU A 166 -8.06 9.77 -11.11
N ILE A 167 -7.60 10.05 -12.32
CA ILE A 167 -7.24 11.40 -12.73
C ILE A 167 -8.42 12.07 -13.44
N SER A 168 -8.64 11.76 -14.70
CA SER A 168 -9.81 12.22 -15.48
C SER A 168 -9.84 11.50 -16.81
N LYS A 169 -10.90 11.70 -17.59
CA LYS A 169 -10.97 11.21 -18.96
C LYS A 169 -10.35 12.16 -19.99
N GLY A 170 -10.16 11.63 -21.20
CA GLY A 170 -9.70 12.40 -22.35
C GLY A 170 -8.22 12.81 -22.30
N PRO A 171 -7.80 13.75 -23.16
CA PRO A 171 -6.40 14.13 -23.29
C PRO A 171 -5.78 14.74 -22.03
N SER A 172 -6.54 15.51 -21.25
CA SER A 172 -6.07 16.05 -19.97
C SER A 172 -5.79 14.97 -18.95
N GLY A 173 -6.63 13.93 -18.91
CA GLY A 173 -6.42 12.76 -18.07
C GLY A 173 -5.16 11.99 -18.46
N PHE A 174 -4.95 11.76 -19.75
CA PHE A 174 -3.72 11.15 -20.28
C PHE A 174 -2.47 11.91 -19.81
N ILE A 175 -2.44 13.22 -20.03
CA ILE A 175 -1.29 14.04 -19.64
C ILE A 175 -1.09 14.01 -18.11
N GLY A 176 -2.15 14.22 -17.34
CA GLY A 176 -2.09 14.24 -15.88
C GLY A 176 -1.62 12.91 -15.28
N ALA A 177 -2.16 11.79 -15.76
CA ALA A 177 -1.79 10.47 -15.28
C ALA A 177 -0.33 10.12 -15.60
N ASN A 178 0.16 10.48 -16.79
CA ASN A 178 1.56 10.27 -17.17
C ASN A 178 2.51 11.17 -16.37
N ILE A 179 2.17 12.42 -16.12
CA ILE A 179 2.96 13.31 -15.26
C ILE A 179 3.05 12.71 -13.84
N ALA A 180 1.94 12.26 -13.27
CA ALA A 180 1.93 11.64 -11.95
C ALA A 180 2.78 10.37 -11.90
N ALA A 181 2.67 9.49 -12.90
CA ALA A 181 3.46 8.27 -13.01
C ALA A 181 4.96 8.56 -13.14
N MET A 182 5.33 9.53 -13.99
CA MET A 182 6.73 9.96 -14.15
C MET A 182 7.27 10.60 -12.88
N GLY A 183 6.47 11.43 -12.21
CA GLY A 183 6.84 12.06 -10.94
C GLY A 183 7.13 11.03 -9.85
N MET A 184 6.31 9.98 -9.76
CA MET A 184 6.52 8.89 -8.80
C MET A 184 7.79 8.09 -9.12
N LYS A 185 8.04 7.74 -10.39
CA LYS A 185 9.28 7.06 -10.81
C LYS A 185 10.51 7.93 -10.55
N ALA A 186 10.44 9.22 -10.83
CA ALA A 186 11.54 10.16 -10.58
C ALA A 186 11.82 10.29 -9.07
N SER A 187 10.79 10.41 -8.23
CA SER A 187 10.97 10.51 -6.77
C SER A 187 11.62 9.25 -6.20
N THR A 188 11.21 8.06 -6.64
CA THR A 188 11.81 6.79 -6.26
C THR A 188 13.26 6.69 -6.72
N GLY A 189 13.57 7.10 -7.94
CA GLY A 189 14.93 7.11 -8.48
C GLY A 189 15.85 8.10 -7.77
N LEU A 190 15.37 9.32 -7.51
CA LEU A 190 16.14 10.36 -6.81
C LEU A 190 16.40 10.01 -5.34
N SER A 191 15.45 9.37 -4.67
CA SER A 191 15.62 8.95 -3.29
C SER A 191 16.56 7.75 -3.13
N GLY A 192 16.80 6.98 -4.19
CA GLY A 192 17.85 5.94 -4.26
C GLY A 192 19.28 6.50 -4.27
N PHE A 193 19.49 7.79 -4.57
CA PHE A 193 20.83 8.37 -4.64
C PHE A 193 21.11 9.26 -3.43
N LYS A 194 22.17 8.94 -2.65
CA LYS A 194 22.49 9.59 -1.35
C LYS A 194 22.49 11.13 -1.35
N PRO A 195 23.12 11.82 -2.32
CA PRO A 195 23.13 13.29 -2.33
C PRO A 195 21.75 13.91 -2.52
N THR A 196 20.91 13.34 -3.40
CA THR A 196 19.54 13.84 -3.65
C THR A 196 18.62 13.53 -2.47
N ARG A 197 18.81 12.40 -1.79
CA ARG A 197 18.08 12.07 -0.56
C ARG A 197 18.30 13.12 0.54
N LYS A 198 19.54 13.56 0.77
CA LYS A 198 19.85 14.64 1.72
C LYS A 198 19.18 15.98 1.36
N LEU A 199 19.01 16.25 0.07
CA LEU A 199 18.28 17.42 -0.38
C LEU A 199 16.77 17.28 -0.15
N LEU A 200 16.20 16.12 -0.48
CA LEU A 200 14.79 15.79 -0.23
C LEU A 200 14.44 15.88 1.26
N GLN A 201 15.30 15.37 2.15
CA GLN A 201 15.12 15.48 3.62
C GLN A 201 14.99 16.93 4.11
N LYS A 202 15.59 17.90 3.43
CA LYS A 202 15.48 19.31 3.79
C LYS A 202 14.18 19.97 3.29
N LEU A 203 13.52 19.36 2.30
CA LEU A 203 12.31 19.86 1.67
C LEU A 203 11.04 19.20 2.22
N LEU A 204 11.18 18.02 2.84
CA LEU A 204 10.07 17.27 3.42
C LEU A 204 9.75 17.76 4.84
N PRO A 205 8.49 17.61 5.30
CA PRO A 205 8.11 17.93 6.67
C PRO A 205 8.95 17.13 7.68
N LYS A 206 9.27 17.76 8.80
CA LYS A 206 10.00 17.10 9.89
C LYS A 206 9.07 16.21 10.73
N PRO A 207 9.60 15.20 11.46
CA PRO A 207 8.82 14.44 12.43
C PRO A 207 8.05 15.37 13.37
N GLY A 208 6.72 15.14 13.50
CA GLY A 208 5.81 15.98 14.27
C GLY A 208 5.16 17.12 13.46
N GLU A 209 5.61 17.39 12.23
CA GLU A 209 4.95 18.31 11.33
C GLU A 209 3.91 17.56 10.49
N GLY A 210 2.73 18.14 10.34
CA GLY A 210 1.63 17.64 9.51
C GLY A 210 1.20 18.64 8.44
N PRO A 211 0.23 18.29 7.58
CA PRO A 211 -0.41 19.25 6.70
C PRO A 211 -1.02 20.39 7.51
N SER A 212 -1.05 21.62 6.93
CA SER A 212 -1.72 22.76 7.55
C SER A 212 -3.22 22.48 7.72
N GLU A 213 -3.84 23.07 8.75
CA GLU A 213 -5.28 22.93 9.04
C GLU A 213 -6.18 23.70 8.05
N GLU A 214 -5.65 24.20 6.91
CA GLU A 214 -6.40 24.96 5.89
C GLU A 214 -7.10 24.05 4.86
#